data_c96a4b44ba7cb2d55f45f5d3fe1631e6
#
_entry.id   c96a4b44ba7cb2d55f45f5d3fe1631e6
#
_cell.length_a   1.000
_cell.length_b   1.000
_cell.length_c   1.000
_cell.angle_alpha   90.00
_cell.angle_beta   90.00
_cell.angle_gamma   90.00
#
_symmetry.space_group_name_H-M   'P 1'
#
loop_
_entity.id
_entity.type
_entity.pdbx_description
1 polymer ?
#
loop_
_entity_poly.entity_id
_entity_poly.type
_entity_poly.pdbx_seq_one_letter_code
_entity_poly.pdbx_strand_id
1 'polypeptide(L)'
;MSESSSSATPLFAWALLGVALLAVSSAGVVLQAMSEVPPLLRASWRMQGTALILLPGFVYQFRAMGSDGVSMRDWQIILASSVFLAIHFGAWVWSLDHTSLVHSLLFVSIHPLVLVLLMPAIGLAVRRGHITGVMVGITGALLSLGDVEAGGEVTVSGDAAAFLGAVTVVGYLLAGRHLRSERRMPIFVYAFPVTFAAGIWLALAAISQEGASMTDVVPEISLIGWTDALWLPWIAYLSLGPGLCGHTGINTVLRWITPITVSITLLFEPVVGGIIGWLWTGEATLGIWTVLGGPLMLTGAIMVTLEEERGDRDRDAVS
;
A
#
# COMPACT_ATOMS: atom_id res chain seq x y z
N MET A 1 -23.47 21.46 -31.18
CA MET A 1 -22.03 21.45 -30.91
C MET A 1 -21.84 22.14 -29.57
N SER A 2 -21.85 21.38 -28.49
CA SER A 2 -21.51 21.89 -27.15
C SER A 2 -20.05 21.47 -26.91
N GLU A 3 -19.14 22.44 -26.91
CA GLU A 3 -17.77 22.29 -26.47
C GLU A 3 -17.80 21.73 -25.02
N SER A 4 -17.37 20.49 -24.87
CA SER A 4 -17.02 19.95 -23.56
C SER A 4 -15.80 20.73 -23.07
N SER A 5 -16.02 21.77 -22.27
CA SER A 5 -14.96 22.43 -21.53
C SER A 5 -14.30 21.35 -20.66
N SER A 6 -13.12 20.89 -21.06
CA SER A 6 -12.27 20.11 -20.16
C SER A 6 -11.93 21.03 -19.00
N SER A 7 -12.66 20.92 -17.92
CA SER A 7 -12.36 21.66 -16.70
C SER A 7 -10.96 21.21 -16.24
N ALA A 8 -10.01 22.15 -16.26
CA ALA A 8 -8.64 21.86 -15.80
C ALA A 8 -8.68 21.23 -14.41
N THR A 9 -7.87 20.22 -14.20
CA THR A 9 -7.74 19.54 -12.90
C THR A 9 -7.48 20.59 -11.80
N PRO A 10 -8.32 20.69 -10.77
CA PRO A 10 -8.21 21.74 -9.77
C PRO A 10 -6.89 21.62 -9.01
N LEU A 11 -6.26 22.76 -8.71
CA LEU A 11 -4.96 22.81 -8.00
C LEU A 11 -4.99 22.03 -6.67
N PHE A 12 -6.15 22.06 -6.00
CA PHE A 12 -6.31 21.32 -4.74
C PHE A 12 -6.12 19.80 -4.92
N ALA A 13 -6.48 19.21 -6.07
CA ALA A 13 -6.32 17.79 -6.33
C ALA A 13 -4.82 17.42 -6.45
N TRP A 14 -4.03 18.26 -7.07
CA TRP A 14 -2.57 18.09 -7.12
C TRP A 14 -1.92 18.27 -5.75
N ALA A 15 -2.35 19.27 -4.98
CA ALA A 15 -1.89 19.47 -3.61
C ALA A 15 -2.23 18.25 -2.72
N LEU A 16 -3.46 17.73 -2.83
CA LEU A 16 -3.89 16.54 -2.10
C LEU A 16 -3.08 15.29 -2.50
N LEU A 17 -2.78 15.12 -3.79
CA LEU A 17 -1.93 14.02 -4.26
C LEU A 17 -0.50 14.12 -3.69
N GLY A 18 0.08 15.33 -3.67
CA GLY A 18 1.39 15.57 -3.07
C GLY A 18 1.39 15.28 -1.56
N VAL A 19 0.38 15.74 -0.83
CA VAL A 19 0.19 15.43 0.61
C VAL A 19 0.02 13.93 0.82
N ALA A 20 -0.76 13.27 -0.03
CA ALA A 20 -0.98 11.83 0.05
C ALA A 20 0.32 11.05 -0.17
N LEU A 21 1.14 11.42 -1.17
CA LEU A 21 2.45 10.81 -1.40
C LEU A 21 3.36 10.97 -0.18
N LEU A 22 3.50 12.19 0.36
CA LEU A 22 4.30 12.44 1.58
C LEU A 22 3.80 11.61 2.76
N ALA A 23 2.48 11.53 2.94
CA ALA A 23 1.87 10.79 4.03
C ALA A 23 2.14 9.28 3.93
N VAL A 24 1.95 8.65 2.76
CA VAL A 24 2.24 7.21 2.60
C VAL A 24 3.73 6.92 2.72
N SER A 25 4.58 7.76 2.11
CA SER A 25 6.05 7.61 2.14
C SER A 25 6.64 7.71 3.55
N SER A 26 6.02 8.46 4.45
CA SER A 26 6.46 8.57 5.85
C SER A 26 6.09 7.36 6.72
N ALA A 27 5.15 6.52 6.27
CA ALA A 27 4.65 5.40 7.08
C ALA A 27 5.75 4.39 7.44
N GLY A 28 6.64 4.07 6.49
CA GLY A 28 7.76 3.15 6.71
C GLY A 28 8.70 3.64 7.80
N VAL A 29 9.07 4.92 7.73
CA VAL A 29 9.96 5.57 8.74
C VAL A 29 9.34 5.52 10.12
N VAL A 30 8.05 5.86 10.24
CA VAL A 30 7.34 5.87 11.54
C VAL A 30 7.21 4.45 12.09
N LEU A 31 6.85 3.48 11.25
CA LEU A 31 6.75 2.08 11.69
C LEU A 31 8.12 1.52 12.11
N GLN A 32 9.20 1.87 11.41
CA GLN A 32 10.55 1.47 11.77
C GLN A 32 10.99 2.09 13.10
N ALA A 33 10.62 3.36 13.36
CA ALA A 33 10.88 4.02 14.64
C ALA A 33 10.13 3.37 15.84
N MET A 34 9.09 2.58 15.57
CA MET A 34 8.34 1.81 16.58
C MET A 34 8.87 0.37 16.75
N SER A 35 10.15 0.10 16.49
CA SER A 35 10.75 -1.24 16.47
C SER A 35 10.70 -2.00 17.81
N GLU A 36 10.44 -1.33 18.91
CA GLU A 36 10.18 -1.97 20.21
C GLU A 36 8.90 -2.81 20.22
N VAL A 37 7.93 -2.48 19.36
CA VAL A 37 6.69 -3.22 19.20
C VAL A 37 6.86 -4.26 18.09
N PRO A 38 6.51 -5.53 18.29
CA PRO A 38 6.61 -6.56 17.25
C PRO A 38 5.88 -6.20 15.95
N PRO A 39 6.40 -6.58 14.77
CA PRO A 39 5.94 -6.07 13.49
C PRO A 39 4.48 -6.36 13.15
N LEU A 40 3.97 -7.57 13.44
CA LEU A 40 2.56 -7.89 13.18
C LEU A 40 1.63 -7.11 14.13
N LEU A 41 2.07 -6.92 15.38
CA LEU A 41 1.33 -6.12 16.36
C LEU A 41 1.29 -4.65 15.94
N ARG A 42 2.41 -4.06 15.47
CA ARG A 42 2.45 -2.69 14.92
C ARG A 42 1.50 -2.54 13.73
N ALA A 43 1.52 -3.52 12.82
CA ALA A 43 0.62 -3.54 11.67
C ALA A 43 -0.85 -3.61 12.12
N SER A 44 -1.16 -4.44 13.12
CA SER A 44 -2.50 -4.53 13.72
C SER A 44 -2.93 -3.21 14.34
N TRP A 45 -2.09 -2.56 15.15
CA TRP A 45 -2.37 -1.28 15.78
C TRP A 45 -2.72 -0.20 14.75
N ARG A 46 -1.92 -0.10 13.68
CA ARG A 46 -2.20 0.81 12.58
C ARG A 46 -3.57 0.55 11.95
N MET A 47 -3.93 -0.72 11.71
CA MET A 47 -5.23 -1.07 11.13
C MET A 47 -6.38 -0.75 12.09
N GLN A 48 -6.22 -1.01 13.38
CA GLN A 48 -7.21 -0.67 14.41
C GLN A 48 -7.48 0.85 14.46
N GLY A 49 -6.43 1.65 14.58
CA GLY A 49 -6.53 3.12 14.60
C GLY A 49 -7.16 3.66 13.31
N THR A 50 -6.73 3.16 12.14
CA THR A 50 -7.32 3.55 10.85
C THR A 50 -8.79 3.16 10.77
N ALA A 51 -9.18 1.95 11.20
CA ALA A 51 -10.57 1.52 11.21
C ALA A 51 -11.45 2.42 12.09
N LEU A 52 -10.97 2.84 13.27
CA LEU A 52 -11.70 3.78 14.13
C LEU A 52 -11.97 5.11 13.42
N ILE A 53 -11.02 5.63 12.66
CA ILE A 53 -11.17 6.88 11.90
C ILE A 53 -12.17 6.70 10.74
N LEU A 54 -12.20 5.52 10.09
CA LEU A 54 -13.10 5.24 8.98
C LEU A 54 -14.54 4.92 9.43
N LEU A 55 -14.73 4.53 10.70
CA LEU A 55 -16.03 4.09 11.23
C LEU A 55 -17.16 5.11 11.06
N PRO A 56 -17.01 6.41 11.35
CA PRO A 56 -18.09 7.38 11.16
C PRO A 56 -18.56 7.44 9.70
N GLY A 57 -17.60 7.45 8.76
CA GLY A 57 -17.88 7.44 7.32
C GLY A 57 -18.61 6.17 6.89
N PHE A 58 -18.23 5.03 7.42
CA PHE A 58 -18.91 3.76 7.19
C PHE A 58 -20.36 3.80 7.68
N VAL A 59 -20.59 4.20 8.93
CA VAL A 59 -21.94 4.27 9.51
C VAL A 59 -22.83 5.20 8.69
N TYR A 60 -22.31 6.35 8.27
CA TYR A 60 -23.04 7.31 7.43
C TYR A 60 -23.42 6.71 6.07
N GLN A 61 -22.43 6.18 5.32
CA GLN A 61 -22.67 5.66 3.97
C GLN A 61 -23.47 4.35 3.98
N PHE A 62 -23.23 3.46 4.94
CA PHE A 62 -23.96 2.20 5.06
C PHE A 62 -25.45 2.43 5.36
N ARG A 63 -25.77 3.39 6.24
CA ARG A 63 -27.17 3.77 6.49
C ARG A 63 -27.83 4.42 5.27
N ALA A 64 -27.07 5.19 4.48
CA ALA A 64 -27.58 5.84 3.28
C ALA A 64 -27.86 4.86 2.11
N MET A 65 -27.27 3.65 2.13
CA MET A 65 -27.51 2.61 1.11
C MET A 65 -28.92 1.99 1.18
N GLY A 66 -29.59 2.08 2.32
CA GLY A 66 -30.95 1.56 2.48
C GLY A 66 -31.06 0.03 2.30
N SER A 67 -32.16 -0.42 1.67
CA SER A 67 -32.50 -1.84 1.45
C SER A 67 -31.61 -2.54 0.40
N ASP A 68 -30.91 -1.78 -0.46
CA ASP A 68 -30.10 -2.32 -1.57
C ASP A 68 -28.78 -2.95 -1.12
N GLY A 69 -28.50 -2.91 0.14
CA GLY A 69 -27.47 -3.58 0.94
C GLY A 69 -26.25 -4.17 0.20
N VAL A 70 -25.27 -4.59 0.97
CA VAL A 70 -24.10 -5.32 0.46
C VAL A 70 -24.48 -6.79 0.29
N SER A 71 -24.30 -7.36 -0.90
CA SER A 71 -24.62 -8.78 -1.16
C SER A 71 -23.66 -9.72 -0.41
N MET A 72 -24.08 -10.99 -0.21
CA MET A 72 -23.20 -11.99 0.40
C MET A 72 -21.90 -12.18 -0.40
N ARG A 73 -21.96 -12.09 -1.73
CA ARG A 73 -20.78 -12.16 -2.59
C ARG A 73 -19.85 -10.97 -2.37
N ASP A 74 -20.38 -9.76 -2.21
CA ASP A 74 -19.58 -8.58 -1.91
C ASP A 74 -18.87 -8.73 -0.55
N TRP A 75 -19.54 -9.28 0.48
CA TRP A 75 -18.93 -9.58 1.77
C TRP A 75 -17.80 -10.61 1.67
N GLN A 76 -17.96 -11.64 0.84
CA GLN A 76 -16.89 -12.61 0.59
C GLN A 76 -15.66 -11.95 -0.06
N ILE A 77 -15.88 -11.05 -1.01
CA ILE A 77 -14.78 -10.30 -1.65
C ILE A 77 -14.13 -9.34 -0.65
N ILE A 78 -14.89 -8.66 0.20
CA ILE A 78 -14.39 -7.83 1.29
C ILE A 78 -13.51 -8.65 2.24
N LEU A 79 -13.97 -9.83 2.64
CA LEU A 79 -13.21 -10.73 3.52
C LEU A 79 -11.91 -11.19 2.86
N ALA A 80 -11.96 -11.63 1.60
CA ALA A 80 -10.76 -12.00 0.84
C ALA A 80 -9.80 -10.83 0.71
N SER A 81 -10.32 -9.62 0.41
CA SER A 81 -9.53 -8.39 0.35
C SER A 81 -8.85 -8.07 1.68
N SER A 82 -9.53 -8.31 2.81
CA SER A 82 -8.95 -8.09 4.14
C SER A 82 -7.80 -9.05 4.45
N VAL A 83 -7.87 -10.29 3.99
CA VAL A 83 -6.76 -11.25 4.11
C VAL A 83 -5.56 -10.81 3.29
N PHE A 84 -5.77 -10.39 2.03
CA PHE A 84 -4.70 -9.83 1.21
C PHE A 84 -4.06 -8.60 1.85
N LEU A 85 -4.86 -7.69 2.40
CA LEU A 85 -4.38 -6.50 3.07
C LEU A 85 -3.59 -6.85 4.34
N ALA A 86 -4.06 -7.82 5.13
CA ALA A 86 -3.36 -8.28 6.34
C ALA A 86 -1.99 -8.87 6.00
N ILE A 87 -1.91 -9.75 5.00
CA ILE A 87 -0.64 -10.34 4.57
C ILE A 87 0.28 -9.24 4.02
N HIS A 88 -0.24 -8.32 3.21
CA HIS A 88 0.51 -7.17 2.69
C HIS A 88 1.16 -6.38 3.83
N PHE A 89 0.37 -5.91 4.80
CA PHE A 89 0.91 -5.11 5.89
C PHE A 89 1.79 -5.90 6.84
N GLY A 90 1.42 -7.14 7.15
CA GLY A 90 2.24 -8.02 8.01
C GLY A 90 3.62 -8.26 7.41
N ALA A 91 3.68 -8.65 6.13
CA ALA A 91 4.93 -8.91 5.43
C ALA A 91 5.76 -7.63 5.22
N TRP A 92 5.12 -6.51 4.84
CA TRP A 92 5.80 -5.24 4.66
C TRP A 92 6.37 -4.69 5.96
N VAL A 93 5.57 -4.65 7.05
CA VAL A 93 6.07 -4.14 8.34
C VAL A 93 7.16 -5.05 8.90
N TRP A 94 7.04 -6.38 8.73
CA TRP A 94 8.09 -7.32 9.08
C TRP A 94 9.38 -7.04 8.29
N SER A 95 9.28 -6.69 7.00
CA SER A 95 10.44 -6.37 6.17
C SER A 95 11.20 -5.15 6.67
N LEU A 96 10.52 -4.16 7.25
CA LEU A 96 11.14 -2.95 7.80
C LEU A 96 12.14 -3.22 8.94
N ASP A 97 11.99 -4.36 9.63
CA ASP A 97 12.90 -4.80 10.68
C ASP A 97 14.00 -5.75 10.18
N HIS A 98 13.91 -6.20 8.90
CA HIS A 98 14.77 -7.25 8.36
C HIS A 98 15.49 -6.86 7.06
N THR A 99 15.27 -5.65 6.56
CA THR A 99 16.03 -5.07 5.44
C THR A 99 16.06 -3.55 5.60
N SER A 100 16.87 -2.87 4.79
CA SER A 100 16.90 -1.41 4.86
C SER A 100 15.55 -0.79 4.44
N LEU A 101 15.24 0.40 4.98
CA LEU A 101 14.01 1.12 4.64
C LEU A 101 13.81 1.24 3.12
N VAL A 102 14.89 1.60 2.39
CA VAL A 102 14.82 1.80 0.94
C VAL A 102 14.55 0.50 0.21
N HIS A 103 15.19 -0.62 0.61
CA HIS A 103 14.92 -1.94 0.04
C HIS A 103 13.47 -2.36 0.28
N SER A 104 12.98 -2.25 1.51
CA SER A 104 11.58 -2.56 1.84
C SER A 104 10.61 -1.76 0.96
N LEU A 105 10.82 -0.43 0.83
CA LEU A 105 9.97 0.43 0.01
C LEU A 105 10.10 0.14 -1.49
N LEU A 106 11.30 -0.17 -2.01
CA LEU A 106 11.49 -0.55 -3.40
C LEU A 106 10.76 -1.86 -3.74
N PHE A 107 11.00 -2.91 -2.93
CA PHE A 107 10.44 -4.23 -3.23
C PHE A 107 8.92 -4.28 -3.04
N VAL A 108 8.34 -3.52 -2.11
CA VAL A 108 6.87 -3.44 -1.98
C VAL A 108 6.23 -2.62 -3.10
N SER A 109 6.94 -1.64 -3.66
CA SER A 109 6.42 -0.77 -4.72
C SER A 109 6.41 -1.41 -6.11
N ILE A 110 7.06 -2.57 -6.33
CA ILE A 110 7.06 -3.24 -7.64
C ILE A 110 5.78 -4.02 -7.96
N HIS A 111 4.72 -3.83 -7.20
CA HIS A 111 3.42 -4.46 -7.45
C HIS A 111 2.89 -4.33 -8.90
N PRO A 112 3.18 -3.27 -9.70
CA PRO A 112 2.77 -3.25 -11.10
C PRO A 112 3.43 -4.35 -11.92
N LEU A 113 4.69 -4.72 -11.61
CA LEU A 113 5.38 -5.83 -12.28
C LEU A 113 4.71 -7.17 -11.95
N VAL A 114 4.30 -7.34 -10.68
CA VAL A 114 3.56 -8.52 -10.22
C VAL A 114 2.22 -8.64 -10.94
N LEU A 115 1.50 -7.50 -11.13
CA LEU A 115 0.24 -7.49 -11.85
C LEU A 115 0.40 -8.08 -13.26
N VAL A 116 1.46 -7.71 -14.00
CA VAL A 116 1.72 -8.25 -15.35
C VAL A 116 1.85 -9.77 -15.33
N LEU A 117 2.51 -10.33 -14.32
CA LEU A 117 2.66 -11.79 -14.19
C LEU A 117 1.30 -12.48 -13.96
N LEU A 118 0.34 -11.80 -13.35
CA LEU A 118 -1.00 -12.30 -13.09
C LEU A 118 -1.99 -12.03 -14.24
N MET A 119 -1.69 -11.10 -15.16
CA MET A 119 -2.58 -10.73 -16.27
C MET A 119 -3.11 -11.93 -17.08
N PRO A 120 -2.30 -12.93 -17.48
CA PRO A 120 -2.81 -14.08 -18.21
C PRO A 120 -3.83 -14.90 -17.41
N ALA A 121 -3.61 -15.04 -16.10
CA ALA A 121 -4.49 -15.81 -15.20
C ALA A 121 -5.86 -15.14 -15.00
N ILE A 122 -5.94 -13.82 -15.16
CA ILE A 122 -7.18 -13.04 -15.05
C ILE A 122 -7.76 -12.62 -16.42
N GLY A 123 -7.23 -13.21 -17.50
CA GLY A 123 -7.75 -13.01 -18.87
C GLY A 123 -7.36 -11.68 -19.51
N LEU A 124 -6.37 -10.98 -18.99
CA LEU A 124 -5.85 -9.74 -19.56
C LEU A 124 -4.71 -10.02 -20.55
N ALA A 125 -4.68 -9.26 -21.65
CA ALA A 125 -3.65 -9.41 -22.67
C ALA A 125 -2.32 -8.78 -22.25
N VAL A 126 -1.26 -9.57 -22.28
CA VAL A 126 0.12 -9.09 -22.07
C VAL A 126 0.67 -8.53 -23.39
N ARG A 127 1.13 -7.29 -23.36
CA ARG A 127 1.71 -6.57 -24.49
C ARG A 127 3.24 -6.55 -24.39
N ARG A 128 3.93 -6.18 -25.48
CA ARG A 128 5.40 -6.09 -25.52
C ARG A 128 5.95 -5.09 -24.50
N GLY A 129 5.27 -3.96 -24.28
CA GLY A 129 5.66 -2.96 -23.28
C GLY A 129 5.61 -3.52 -21.86
N HIS A 130 4.63 -4.38 -21.54
CA HIS A 130 4.59 -5.09 -20.24
C HIS A 130 5.83 -5.98 -20.06
N ILE A 131 6.18 -6.79 -21.08
CA ILE A 131 7.34 -7.71 -20.99
C ILE A 131 8.64 -6.91 -20.81
N THR A 132 8.84 -5.86 -21.62
CA THR A 132 10.05 -5.02 -21.50
C THR A 132 10.13 -4.33 -20.14
N GLY A 133 9.03 -3.79 -19.64
CA GLY A 133 8.98 -3.18 -18.31
C GLY A 133 9.30 -4.17 -17.19
N VAL A 134 8.73 -5.38 -17.26
CA VAL A 134 9.05 -6.46 -16.31
C VAL A 134 10.52 -6.85 -16.36
N MET A 135 11.10 -7.00 -17.54
CA MET A 135 12.53 -7.34 -17.69
C MET A 135 13.44 -6.26 -17.11
N VAL A 136 13.15 -4.98 -17.38
CA VAL A 136 13.89 -3.85 -16.81
C VAL A 136 13.77 -3.84 -15.29
N GLY A 137 12.55 -3.98 -14.75
CA GLY A 137 12.30 -3.96 -13.31
C GLY A 137 12.96 -5.14 -12.58
N ILE A 138 12.89 -6.36 -13.12
CA ILE A 138 13.55 -7.54 -12.55
C ILE A 138 15.08 -7.36 -12.59
N THR A 139 15.64 -6.83 -13.69
CA THR A 139 17.07 -6.53 -13.76
C THR A 139 17.49 -5.58 -12.64
N GLY A 140 16.68 -4.52 -12.40
CA GLY A 140 16.90 -3.59 -11.30
C GLY A 140 16.85 -4.27 -9.93
N ALA A 141 15.86 -5.15 -9.69
CA ALA A 141 15.74 -5.90 -8.44
C ALA A 141 16.95 -6.82 -8.21
N LEU A 142 17.39 -7.54 -9.23
CA LEU A 142 18.57 -8.41 -9.15
C LEU A 142 19.86 -7.63 -8.88
N LEU A 143 20.02 -6.42 -9.46
CA LEU A 143 21.13 -5.56 -9.17
C LEU A 143 21.11 -5.07 -7.71
N SER A 144 19.94 -4.64 -7.20
CA SER A 144 19.80 -4.18 -5.81
C SER A 144 20.17 -5.25 -4.79
N LEU A 145 20.00 -6.54 -5.12
CA LEU A 145 20.43 -7.64 -4.27
C LEU A 145 21.97 -7.70 -4.08
N GLY A 146 22.74 -6.96 -4.87
CA GLY A 146 24.19 -6.81 -4.68
C GLY A 146 24.58 -6.11 -3.37
N ASP A 147 23.66 -5.38 -2.73
CA ASP A 147 23.88 -4.77 -1.41
C ASP A 147 23.56 -5.73 -0.24
N VAL A 148 23.12 -6.96 -0.52
CA VAL A 148 22.88 -7.99 0.50
C VAL A 148 24.21 -8.49 1.04
N GLU A 149 24.44 -8.28 2.32
CA GLU A 149 25.63 -8.75 3.03
C GLU A 149 25.24 -9.67 4.19
N ALA A 150 26.07 -10.68 4.45
CA ALA A 150 25.85 -11.57 5.59
C ALA A 150 26.00 -10.78 6.91
N GLY A 151 24.89 -10.63 7.65
CA GLY A 151 24.85 -9.85 8.89
C GLY A 151 24.74 -8.33 8.70
N GLY A 152 24.52 -7.86 7.45
CA GLY A 152 24.24 -6.46 7.13
C GLY A 152 22.76 -6.07 7.33
N GLU A 153 22.46 -4.80 7.15
CA GLU A 153 21.08 -4.29 7.22
C GLU A 153 20.19 -4.82 6.10
N VAL A 154 20.74 -5.07 4.91
CA VAL A 154 20.01 -5.57 3.76
C VAL A 154 20.04 -7.10 3.75
N THR A 155 18.87 -7.72 3.82
CA THR A 155 18.74 -9.18 3.81
C THR A 155 17.79 -9.68 2.75
N VAL A 156 18.06 -10.86 2.19
CA VAL A 156 17.16 -11.52 1.22
C VAL A 156 15.79 -11.82 1.84
N SER A 157 15.74 -12.18 3.12
CA SER A 157 14.47 -12.47 3.81
C SER A 157 13.60 -11.23 3.97
N GLY A 158 14.20 -10.09 4.29
CA GLY A 158 13.49 -8.81 4.36
C GLY A 158 12.96 -8.37 3.00
N ASP A 159 13.81 -8.45 1.94
CA ASP A 159 13.40 -8.12 0.57
C ASP A 159 12.30 -9.08 0.05
N ALA A 160 12.39 -10.39 0.36
CA ALA A 160 11.37 -11.36 0.02
C ALA A 160 10.04 -11.09 0.74
N ALA A 161 10.08 -10.64 2.00
CA ALA A 161 8.87 -10.25 2.72
C ALA A 161 8.24 -8.99 2.12
N ALA A 162 9.03 -7.97 1.77
CA ALA A 162 8.54 -6.79 1.06
C ALA A 162 7.91 -7.16 -0.30
N PHE A 163 8.55 -8.08 -1.05
CA PHE A 163 8.00 -8.61 -2.29
C PHE A 163 6.70 -9.39 -2.08
N LEU A 164 6.58 -10.18 -1.01
CA LEU A 164 5.30 -10.82 -0.63
C LEU A 164 4.22 -9.75 -0.38
N GLY A 165 4.58 -8.63 0.23
CA GLY A 165 3.73 -7.46 0.34
C GLY A 165 3.27 -6.94 -1.03
N ALA A 166 4.20 -6.84 -2.01
CA ALA A 166 3.86 -6.43 -3.38
C ALA A 166 2.91 -7.42 -4.08
N VAL A 167 3.09 -8.73 -3.88
CA VAL A 167 2.21 -9.76 -4.46
C VAL A 167 0.80 -9.65 -3.88
N THR A 168 0.69 -9.53 -2.57
CA THR A 168 -0.61 -9.56 -1.90
C THR A 168 -1.39 -8.26 -2.07
N VAL A 169 -0.73 -7.11 -2.17
CA VAL A 169 -1.43 -5.85 -2.46
C VAL A 169 -2.14 -5.87 -3.81
N VAL A 170 -1.63 -6.63 -4.80
CA VAL A 170 -2.33 -6.79 -6.09
C VAL A 170 -3.70 -7.43 -5.91
N GLY A 171 -3.81 -8.48 -5.09
CA GLY A 171 -5.10 -9.09 -4.75
C GLY A 171 -6.06 -8.11 -4.07
N TYR A 172 -5.57 -7.31 -3.13
CA TYR A 172 -6.33 -6.24 -2.49
C TYR A 172 -6.82 -5.20 -3.51
N LEU A 173 -5.94 -4.73 -4.42
CA LEU A 173 -6.27 -3.72 -5.43
C LEU A 173 -7.30 -4.25 -6.45
N LEU A 174 -7.18 -5.50 -6.89
CA LEU A 174 -8.15 -6.12 -7.81
C LEU A 174 -9.53 -6.27 -7.17
N ALA A 175 -9.61 -6.72 -5.91
CA ALA A 175 -10.85 -6.79 -5.15
C ALA A 175 -11.47 -5.38 -4.96
N GLY A 176 -10.64 -4.40 -4.61
CA GLY A 176 -11.06 -3.00 -4.49
C GLY A 176 -11.58 -2.44 -5.81
N ARG A 177 -10.89 -2.66 -6.93
CA ARG A 177 -11.34 -2.23 -8.26
C ARG A 177 -12.71 -2.82 -8.60
N HIS A 178 -12.90 -4.13 -8.40
CA HIS A 178 -14.18 -4.79 -8.66
C HIS A 178 -15.32 -4.17 -7.84
N LEU A 179 -15.18 -4.06 -6.54
CA LEU A 179 -16.25 -3.53 -5.68
C LEU A 179 -16.50 -2.03 -5.87
N ARG A 180 -15.43 -1.24 -6.08
CA ARG A 180 -15.52 0.22 -6.17
C ARG A 180 -15.93 0.72 -7.55
N SER A 181 -15.36 0.15 -8.62
CA SER A 181 -15.60 0.63 -9.99
C SER A 181 -16.78 -0.06 -10.65
N GLU A 182 -16.85 -1.40 -10.59
CA GLU A 182 -17.90 -2.16 -11.26
C GLU A 182 -19.19 -2.19 -10.44
N ARG A 183 -19.08 -2.44 -9.11
CA ARG A 183 -20.23 -2.48 -8.19
C ARG A 183 -20.62 -1.12 -7.63
N ARG A 184 -19.81 -0.06 -7.88
CA ARG A 184 -20.02 1.33 -7.41
C ARG A 184 -20.20 1.43 -5.89
N MET A 185 -19.59 0.51 -5.13
CA MET A 185 -19.68 0.50 -3.67
C MET A 185 -19.10 1.80 -3.08
N PRO A 186 -19.77 2.48 -2.13
CA PRO A 186 -19.24 3.67 -1.46
C PRO A 186 -17.91 3.38 -0.75
N ILE A 187 -16.99 4.37 -0.71
CA ILE A 187 -15.62 4.18 -0.25
C ILE A 187 -15.53 3.63 1.18
N PHE A 188 -16.29 4.20 2.11
CA PHE A 188 -16.22 3.77 3.50
C PHE A 188 -16.92 2.43 3.75
N VAL A 189 -17.88 2.03 2.90
CA VAL A 189 -18.53 0.71 2.95
C VAL A 189 -17.56 -0.40 2.53
N TYR A 190 -16.56 -0.09 1.69
CA TYR A 190 -15.49 -0.99 1.34
C TYR A 190 -14.31 -0.88 2.35
N ALA A 191 -13.78 0.32 2.55
CA ALA A 191 -12.53 0.54 3.26
C ALA A 191 -12.59 0.15 4.75
N PHE A 192 -13.67 0.51 5.45
CA PHE A 192 -13.78 0.20 6.88
C PHE A 192 -13.77 -1.30 7.17
N PRO A 193 -14.68 -2.14 6.59
CA PRO A 193 -14.70 -3.56 6.94
C PRO A 193 -13.44 -4.30 6.48
N VAL A 194 -12.82 -3.90 5.36
CA VAL A 194 -11.54 -4.47 4.92
C VAL A 194 -10.42 -4.16 5.92
N THR A 195 -10.30 -2.90 6.34
CA THR A 195 -9.26 -2.46 7.29
C THR A 195 -9.48 -3.06 8.68
N PHE A 196 -10.74 -3.09 9.14
CA PHE A 196 -11.10 -3.67 10.44
C PHE A 196 -10.80 -5.17 10.48
N ALA A 197 -11.24 -5.93 9.46
CA ALA A 197 -10.96 -7.36 9.39
C ALA A 197 -9.46 -7.65 9.21
N ALA A 198 -8.72 -6.84 8.44
CA ALA A 198 -7.27 -6.96 8.33
C ALA A 198 -6.58 -6.75 9.69
N GLY A 199 -7.04 -5.79 10.48
CA GLY A 199 -6.57 -5.58 11.85
C GLY A 199 -6.79 -6.80 12.75
N ILE A 200 -7.94 -7.50 12.61
CA ILE A 200 -8.22 -8.75 13.33
C ILE A 200 -7.27 -9.87 12.87
N TRP A 201 -7.07 -10.07 11.58
CA TRP A 201 -6.14 -11.08 11.06
C TRP A 201 -4.72 -10.87 11.57
N LEU A 202 -4.25 -9.63 11.57
CA LEU A 202 -2.94 -9.25 12.10
C LEU A 202 -2.86 -9.44 13.62
N ALA A 203 -3.93 -9.12 14.37
CA ALA A 203 -3.99 -9.37 15.80
C ALA A 203 -3.88 -10.86 16.13
N LEU A 204 -4.61 -11.71 15.40
CA LEU A 204 -4.53 -13.17 15.54
C LEU A 204 -3.12 -13.70 15.20
N ALA A 205 -2.49 -13.15 14.16
CA ALA A 205 -1.12 -13.50 13.81
C ALA A 205 -0.13 -13.05 14.89
N ALA A 206 -0.27 -11.82 15.45
CA ALA A 206 0.56 -11.34 16.55
C ALA A 206 0.42 -12.19 17.80
N ILE A 207 -0.80 -12.62 18.18
CA ILE A 207 -1.01 -13.54 19.29
C ILE A 207 -0.28 -14.87 19.05
N SER A 208 -0.39 -15.41 17.84
CA SER A 208 0.13 -16.76 17.57
C SER A 208 1.64 -16.81 17.33
N GLN A 209 2.24 -15.74 16.82
CA GLN A 209 3.64 -15.72 16.37
C GLN A 209 4.53 -14.84 17.23
N GLU A 210 3.99 -13.76 17.79
CA GLU A 210 4.74 -12.78 18.57
C GLU A 210 4.41 -12.83 20.06
N GLY A 211 3.45 -13.68 20.48
CA GLY A 211 3.05 -13.81 21.88
C GLY A 211 2.26 -12.62 22.42
N ALA A 212 1.67 -11.82 21.52
CA ALA A 212 0.84 -10.70 21.95
C ALA A 212 -0.37 -11.18 22.77
N SER A 213 -0.74 -10.42 23.78
CA SER A 213 -1.91 -10.70 24.62
C SER A 213 -3.08 -9.77 24.32
N MET A 214 -4.27 -10.14 24.75
CA MET A 214 -5.45 -9.25 24.62
C MET A 214 -5.26 -7.95 25.37
N THR A 215 -4.79 -8.04 26.61
CA THR A 215 -4.48 -6.92 27.49
C THR A 215 -3.28 -7.29 28.34
N ASP A 216 -2.19 -6.57 28.18
CA ASP A 216 -1.00 -6.75 29.02
C ASP A 216 -0.66 -5.44 29.72
N VAL A 217 0.08 -5.54 30.82
CA VAL A 217 0.60 -4.37 31.53
C VAL A 217 1.70 -3.69 30.72
N VAL A 218 2.41 -4.47 29.89
CA VAL A 218 3.43 -3.99 28.97
C VAL A 218 2.75 -3.63 27.64
N PRO A 219 2.68 -2.35 27.26
CA PRO A 219 1.96 -1.92 26.07
C PRO A 219 2.46 -2.61 24.79
N GLU A 220 3.78 -2.83 24.68
CA GLU A 220 4.46 -3.34 23.47
C GLU A 220 4.08 -4.78 23.11
N ILE A 221 3.43 -5.51 24.01
CA ILE A 221 2.91 -6.86 23.75
C ILE A 221 1.39 -6.95 23.91
N SER A 222 0.70 -5.82 24.07
CA SER A 222 -0.76 -5.77 24.21
C SER A 222 -1.45 -5.40 22.90
N LEU A 223 -2.53 -6.10 22.51
CA LEU A 223 -3.33 -5.76 21.33
C LEU A 223 -3.93 -4.36 21.38
N ILE A 224 -4.14 -3.81 22.56
CA ILE A 224 -4.65 -2.44 22.77
C ILE A 224 -3.58 -1.49 23.30
N GLY A 225 -2.32 -1.91 23.33
CA GLY A 225 -1.21 -1.13 23.86
C GLY A 225 -0.98 0.20 23.16
N TRP A 226 -1.45 0.34 21.90
CA TRP A 226 -1.42 1.61 21.19
C TRP A 226 -2.24 2.73 21.87
N THR A 227 -3.12 2.42 22.83
CA THR A 227 -3.85 3.42 23.60
C THR A 227 -3.01 4.03 24.72
N ASP A 228 -1.82 3.49 25.01
CA ASP A 228 -0.85 4.08 25.91
C ASP A 228 -0.39 5.45 25.42
N ALA A 229 -0.08 6.35 26.35
CA ALA A 229 0.31 7.72 26.05
C ALA A 229 1.58 7.81 25.18
N LEU A 230 2.47 6.81 25.26
CA LEU A 230 3.67 6.73 24.44
C LEU A 230 3.34 6.41 22.97
N TRP A 231 2.45 5.44 22.74
CA TRP A 231 2.18 4.91 21.41
C TRP A 231 1.01 5.58 20.70
N LEU A 232 0.07 6.17 21.44
CA LEU A 232 -1.11 6.83 20.89
C LEU A 232 -0.78 7.91 19.84
N PRO A 233 0.21 8.81 20.03
CA PRO A 233 0.54 9.80 19.02
C PRO A 233 1.04 9.19 17.69
N TRP A 234 1.81 8.09 17.76
CA TRP A 234 2.32 7.39 16.59
C TRP A 234 1.20 6.75 15.78
N ILE A 235 0.28 6.06 16.48
CA ILE A 235 -0.87 5.42 15.84
C ILE A 235 -1.87 6.46 15.34
N ALA A 236 -2.09 7.56 16.07
CA ALA A 236 -2.90 8.67 15.59
C ALA A 236 -2.32 9.25 14.29
N TYR A 237 -0.99 9.48 14.24
CA TYR A 237 -0.31 9.93 13.02
C TYR A 237 -0.47 8.92 11.86
N LEU A 238 -0.17 7.63 12.09
CA LEU A 238 -0.28 6.58 11.06
C LEU A 238 -1.70 6.43 10.52
N SER A 239 -2.69 6.65 11.38
CA SER A 239 -4.12 6.54 11.02
C SER A 239 -4.64 7.77 10.28
N LEU A 240 -4.30 8.97 10.73
CA LEU A 240 -4.73 10.25 10.09
C LEU A 240 -3.88 10.57 8.87
N GLY A 241 -2.56 10.48 8.95
CA GLY A 241 -1.64 10.75 7.86
C GLY A 241 -1.72 9.66 6.77
N PRO A 242 -0.95 8.57 6.88
CA PRO A 242 -0.96 7.51 5.88
C PRO A 242 -2.32 6.85 5.65
N GLY A 243 -3.12 6.65 6.70
CA GLY A 243 -4.43 6.00 6.60
C GLY A 243 -5.47 6.87 5.89
N LEU A 244 -5.78 8.04 6.45
CA LEU A 244 -6.83 8.91 5.92
C LEU A 244 -6.29 9.83 4.81
N CYS A 245 -5.28 10.66 5.07
CA CYS A 245 -4.77 11.61 4.07
C CYS A 245 -4.06 10.87 2.92
N GLY A 246 -3.33 9.79 3.21
CA GLY A 246 -2.68 8.96 2.21
C GLY A 246 -3.70 8.16 1.39
N HIS A 247 -4.13 7.02 1.87
CA HIS A 247 -4.98 6.09 1.09
C HIS A 247 -6.35 6.68 0.71
N THR A 248 -7.04 7.38 1.63
CA THR A 248 -8.34 7.98 1.30
C THR A 248 -8.16 9.23 0.43
N GLY A 249 -7.09 10.02 0.63
CA GLY A 249 -6.69 11.11 -0.24
C GLY A 249 -6.45 10.66 -1.68
N ILE A 250 -5.67 9.58 -1.88
CA ILE A 250 -5.43 8.94 -3.18
C ILE A 250 -6.74 8.57 -3.86
N ASN A 251 -7.63 7.87 -3.15
CA ASN A 251 -8.94 7.51 -3.71
C ASN A 251 -9.81 8.72 -4.05
N THR A 252 -9.64 9.83 -3.33
CA THR A 252 -10.39 11.08 -3.57
C THR A 252 -9.92 11.77 -4.84
N VAL A 253 -8.60 11.87 -5.07
CA VAL A 253 -8.05 12.56 -6.25
C VAL A 253 -8.33 11.84 -7.56
N LEU A 254 -8.62 10.53 -7.54
CA LEU A 254 -9.04 9.76 -8.72
C LEU A 254 -10.29 10.33 -9.42
N ARG A 255 -11.02 11.24 -8.78
CA ARG A 255 -12.12 11.97 -9.41
C ARG A 255 -11.63 12.97 -10.48
N TRP A 256 -10.42 13.49 -10.36
CA TRP A 256 -9.88 14.56 -11.20
C TRP A 256 -8.56 14.19 -11.89
N ILE A 257 -7.81 13.26 -11.32
CA ILE A 257 -6.50 12.82 -11.80
C ILE A 257 -6.61 11.36 -12.26
N THR A 258 -6.02 11.05 -13.39
CA THR A 258 -6.09 9.69 -13.97
C THR A 258 -5.43 8.67 -13.05
N PRO A 259 -5.93 7.43 -13.00
CA PRO A 259 -5.32 6.36 -12.20
C PRO A 259 -3.83 6.16 -12.50
N ILE A 260 -3.42 6.34 -13.75
CA ILE A 260 -2.02 6.21 -14.14
C ILE A 260 -1.13 7.28 -13.52
N THR A 261 -1.57 8.55 -13.54
CA THR A 261 -0.82 9.64 -12.93
C THR A 261 -0.66 9.41 -11.43
N VAL A 262 -1.71 8.92 -10.77
CA VAL A 262 -1.67 8.54 -9.35
C VAL A 262 -0.69 7.40 -9.13
N SER A 263 -0.76 6.32 -9.92
CA SER A 263 0.15 5.17 -9.81
C SER A 263 1.61 5.56 -10.02
N ILE A 264 1.92 6.35 -11.06
CA ILE A 264 3.28 6.83 -11.30
C ILE A 264 3.76 7.70 -10.14
N THR A 265 2.89 8.55 -9.59
CA THR A 265 3.25 9.39 -8.43
C THR A 265 3.61 8.52 -7.23
N LEU A 266 2.84 7.46 -6.96
CA LEU A 266 3.11 6.55 -5.85
C LEU A 266 4.38 5.70 -6.04
N LEU A 267 4.83 5.46 -7.28
CA LEU A 267 6.12 4.81 -7.52
C LEU A 267 7.32 5.63 -7.03
N PHE A 268 7.12 6.92 -6.71
CA PHE A 268 8.15 7.73 -6.05
C PHE A 268 8.19 7.54 -4.52
N GLU A 269 7.30 6.72 -3.94
CA GLU A 269 7.28 6.43 -2.51
C GLU A 269 8.65 5.99 -1.96
N PRO A 270 9.42 5.08 -2.61
CA PRO A 270 10.75 4.71 -2.13
C PRO A 270 11.74 5.88 -2.09
N VAL A 271 11.67 6.78 -3.08
CA VAL A 271 12.54 7.96 -3.15
C VAL A 271 12.19 8.95 -2.03
N VAL A 272 10.90 9.27 -1.91
CA VAL A 272 10.41 10.22 -0.89
C VAL A 272 10.60 9.62 0.52
N GLY A 273 10.27 8.35 0.72
CA GLY A 273 10.45 7.64 1.98
C GLY A 273 11.93 7.52 2.37
N GLY A 274 12.81 7.25 1.41
CA GLY A 274 14.26 7.24 1.62
C GLY A 274 14.79 8.61 2.06
N ILE A 275 14.34 9.70 1.44
CA ILE A 275 14.69 11.07 1.83
C ILE A 275 14.17 11.38 3.25
N ILE A 276 12.91 11.02 3.56
CA ILE A 276 12.34 11.21 4.90
C ILE A 276 13.15 10.41 5.92
N GLY A 277 13.49 9.14 5.61
CA GLY A 277 14.32 8.30 6.47
C GLY A 277 15.68 8.93 6.75
N TRP A 278 16.37 9.38 5.72
CA TRP A 278 17.65 10.07 5.86
C TRP A 278 17.55 11.34 6.72
N LEU A 279 16.53 12.17 6.51
CA LEU A 279 16.31 13.35 7.32
C LEU A 279 15.99 13.02 8.79
N TRP A 280 15.37 11.85 9.02
CA TRP A 280 15.00 11.39 10.37
C TRP A 280 16.19 10.80 11.14
N THR A 281 16.99 9.95 10.49
CA THR A 281 18.09 9.22 11.14
C THR A 281 19.45 9.92 10.99
N GLY A 282 19.62 10.78 9.99
CA GLY A 282 20.91 11.34 9.60
C GLY A 282 21.82 10.36 8.84
N GLU A 283 21.35 9.13 8.61
CA GLU A 283 22.11 8.08 7.95
C GLU A 283 21.57 7.80 6.54
N ALA A 284 22.46 7.78 5.54
CA ALA A 284 22.12 7.36 4.19
C ALA A 284 22.42 5.86 4.05
N THR A 285 21.38 5.04 4.05
CA THR A 285 21.48 3.57 3.93
C THR A 285 21.38 3.11 2.47
N LEU A 286 21.90 3.91 1.51
CA LEU A 286 21.86 3.59 0.09
C LEU A 286 23.17 2.90 -0.33
N GLY A 287 23.12 1.60 -0.53
CA GLY A 287 24.19 0.86 -1.17
C GLY A 287 24.34 1.23 -2.66
N ILE A 288 25.53 1.00 -3.22
CA ILE A 288 25.81 1.32 -4.62
C ILE A 288 24.91 0.52 -5.59
N TRP A 289 24.62 -0.72 -5.27
CA TRP A 289 23.75 -1.56 -6.10
C TRP A 289 22.29 -1.12 -6.05
N THR A 290 21.83 -0.61 -4.91
CA THR A 290 20.49 0.02 -4.78
C THR A 290 20.41 1.31 -5.59
N VAL A 291 21.46 2.13 -5.60
CA VAL A 291 21.53 3.35 -6.43
C VAL A 291 21.45 3.03 -7.92
N LEU A 292 22.01 1.90 -8.36
CA LEU A 292 21.95 1.45 -9.76
C LEU A 292 20.65 0.71 -10.07
N GLY A 293 20.22 -0.20 -9.20
CA GLY A 293 19.07 -1.07 -9.39
C GLY A 293 17.72 -0.38 -9.15
N GLY A 294 17.63 0.48 -8.14
CA GLY A 294 16.39 1.18 -7.77
C GLY A 294 15.76 1.98 -8.92
N PRO A 295 16.50 2.84 -9.63
CA PRO A 295 15.96 3.54 -10.79
C PRO A 295 15.47 2.60 -11.91
N LEU A 296 16.11 1.44 -12.12
CA LEU A 296 15.64 0.44 -13.08
C LEU A 296 14.34 -0.22 -12.60
N MET A 297 14.21 -0.55 -11.30
CA MET A 297 12.96 -1.07 -10.74
C MET A 297 11.80 -0.10 -10.99
N LEU A 298 11.99 1.17 -10.65
CA LEU A 298 10.99 2.22 -10.85
C LEU A 298 10.68 2.45 -12.33
N THR A 299 11.71 2.47 -13.20
CA THR A 299 11.53 2.62 -14.65
C THR A 299 10.71 1.47 -15.21
N GLY A 300 11.02 0.23 -14.82
CA GLY A 300 10.26 -0.95 -15.24
C GLY A 300 8.79 -0.88 -14.82
N ALA A 301 8.51 -0.48 -13.58
CA ALA A 301 7.17 -0.31 -13.07
C ALA A 301 6.40 0.82 -13.80
N ILE A 302 7.06 1.95 -14.09
CA ILE A 302 6.49 3.04 -14.89
C ILE A 302 6.15 2.55 -16.31
N MET A 303 7.06 1.82 -16.98
CA MET A 303 6.81 1.27 -18.32
C MET A 303 5.58 0.36 -18.35
N VAL A 304 5.45 -0.53 -17.37
CA VAL A 304 4.29 -1.40 -17.19
C VAL A 304 3.01 -0.59 -17.05
N THR A 305 3.01 0.39 -16.14
CA THR A 305 1.84 1.22 -15.83
C THR A 305 1.39 2.03 -17.06
N LEU A 306 2.34 2.59 -17.84
CA LEU A 306 2.04 3.31 -19.07
C LEU A 306 1.46 2.42 -20.17
N GLU A 307 1.94 1.17 -20.27
CA GLU A 307 1.43 0.22 -21.26
C GLU A 307 0.02 -0.27 -20.90
N GLU A 308 -0.29 -0.46 -19.63
CA GLU A 308 -1.64 -0.80 -19.16
C GLU A 308 -2.65 0.29 -19.55
N GLU A 309 -2.31 1.56 -19.37
CA GLU A 309 -3.19 2.67 -19.78
C GLU A 309 -3.43 2.72 -21.28
N ARG A 310 -2.39 2.47 -22.09
CA ARG A 310 -2.57 2.37 -23.55
C ARG A 310 -3.55 1.26 -23.89
N GLY A 311 -3.47 0.13 -23.16
CA GLY A 311 -4.39 -0.99 -23.32
C GLY A 311 -5.84 -0.66 -23.03
N ASP A 312 -6.06 0.11 -21.97
CA ASP A 312 -7.40 0.55 -21.59
C ASP A 312 -7.98 1.53 -22.61
N ARG A 313 -7.23 2.53 -23.06
CA ARG A 313 -7.66 3.48 -24.11
C ARG A 313 -8.03 2.79 -25.43
N ASP A 314 -7.25 1.77 -25.83
CA ASP A 314 -7.54 1.04 -27.05
C ASP A 314 -8.84 0.23 -26.94
N ARG A 315 -9.15 -0.31 -25.76
CA ARG A 315 -10.43 -1.03 -25.49
C ARG A 315 -11.62 -0.09 -25.53
N ASP A 316 -11.51 1.08 -24.92
CA ASP A 316 -12.57 2.10 -24.90
C ASP A 316 -12.84 2.70 -26.27
N ALA A 317 -11.82 2.74 -27.16
CA ALA A 317 -11.96 3.22 -28.53
C ALA A 317 -12.67 2.23 -29.48
N VAL A 318 -12.77 0.94 -29.08
CA VAL A 318 -13.37 -0.14 -29.89
C VAL A 318 -14.78 -0.49 -29.38
N SER A 319 -15.17 -0.10 -28.15
CA SER A 319 -16.48 -0.27 -27.53
C SER A 319 -17.44 0.86 -27.91
#